data_45b0d4d5a6f08b8b734db4751f7e8689
#
_entry.id   45b0d4d5a6f08b8b734db4751f7e8689
#
_cell.length_a   1.000
_cell.length_b   1.000
_cell.length_c   1.000
_cell.angle_alpha   90.00
_cell.angle_beta   90.00
_cell.angle_gamma   90.00
#
_symmetry.space_group_name_H-M   'P 1'
#
loop_
_entity.id
_entity.type
_entity.pdbx_description
1 polymer ?
#
loop_
_entity_poly.entity_id
_entity_poly.type
_entity_poly.pdbx_seq_one_letter_code
_entity_poly.pdbx_strand_id
1 'polypeptide(L)'
;LANEALARHRTETGHDPESVSISVWGTSAMRTHGDDIAQILALLGVRPRWQAESRRVAGIEVIPLAELGRPRIDVTVRISGFFRDAFPHLIHLVDEAVHTVARLDEPVERNFVRKHYLADLAHQLFAGLPPEAAEHRTLYRVFGSRPGTYGAGILPLIQEQHWQDDADFAQAYINWGGYAYGRRDNGTDARADFRHRLSGVEIALHNQDNREHDIFDSDDYLQYHGGMIATIRSLTGRQPRQYFGDSHNPDHPAVRSLKEETLRVFRSRVANPKWIAGIRKHGYKGGLELTATVDYLFGYDATAHVVDDWVYEQLAQAYAFDPAMQQFLAESNPWALNAITERLLEAIQRQMWAEPKPDTVAALQALHLRSEAMLEARGETTQR
;
A
#
# COMPACT_ATOMS: atom_id res chain seq x y z
N LEU A 1 2.33 2.71 -17.25
CA LEU A 1 2.37 3.01 -15.80
C LEU A 1 3.73 3.58 -15.37
N ALA A 2 4.89 2.89 -15.63
CA ALA A 2 6.21 3.39 -15.19
C ALA A 2 6.50 4.81 -15.67
N ASN A 3 6.40 5.04 -16.98
CA ASN A 3 6.67 6.36 -17.56
C ASN A 3 5.69 7.44 -17.11
N GLU A 4 4.42 7.09 -16.86
CA GLU A 4 3.42 8.02 -16.33
C GLU A 4 3.72 8.41 -14.88
N ALA A 5 4.08 7.44 -14.03
CA ALA A 5 4.48 7.72 -12.66
C ALA A 5 5.68 8.66 -12.60
N LEU A 6 6.70 8.43 -13.45
CA LEU A 6 7.88 9.28 -13.55
C LEU A 6 7.55 10.67 -14.12
N ALA A 7 6.71 10.74 -15.16
CA ALA A 7 6.30 12.01 -15.75
C ALA A 7 5.50 12.87 -14.74
N ARG A 8 4.59 12.23 -13.99
CA ARG A 8 3.85 12.88 -12.92
C ARG A 8 4.79 13.40 -11.84
N HIS A 9 5.70 12.57 -11.34
CA HIS A 9 6.68 12.97 -10.32
C HIS A 9 7.52 14.15 -10.80
N ARG A 10 8.01 14.11 -12.04
CA ARG A 10 8.79 15.21 -12.62
C ARG A 10 7.97 16.50 -12.73
N THR A 11 6.68 16.41 -13.07
CA THR A 11 5.79 17.56 -13.10
C THR A 11 5.59 18.17 -11.72
N GLU A 12 5.49 17.32 -10.68
CA GLU A 12 5.22 17.76 -9.32
C GLU A 12 6.48 18.23 -8.56
N THR A 13 7.68 17.75 -8.94
CA THR A 13 8.92 17.98 -8.17
C THR A 13 10.03 18.64 -8.96
N GLY A 14 9.99 18.61 -10.29
CA GLY A 14 11.02 19.14 -11.18
C GLY A 14 12.16 18.20 -11.51
N HIS A 15 12.19 16.97 -10.94
CA HIS A 15 13.26 15.97 -11.17
C HIS A 15 12.71 14.55 -11.28
N ASP A 16 13.53 13.62 -11.78
CA ASP A 16 13.22 12.19 -11.71
C ASP A 16 13.44 11.66 -10.29
N PRO A 17 12.61 10.73 -9.79
CA PRO A 17 12.85 10.10 -8.49
C PRO A 17 14.08 9.18 -8.57
N GLU A 18 14.86 9.14 -7.50
CA GLU A 18 15.98 8.19 -7.42
C GLU A 18 15.51 6.78 -7.02
N SER A 19 14.43 6.69 -6.21
CA SER A 19 13.94 5.42 -5.68
C SER A 19 12.42 5.38 -5.61
N VAL A 20 11.87 4.25 -6.04
CA VAL A 20 10.43 3.92 -5.99
C VAL A 20 10.24 2.64 -5.20
N SER A 21 9.31 2.64 -4.24
CA SER A 21 8.86 1.40 -3.61
C SER A 21 7.50 0.98 -4.16
N ILE A 22 7.36 -0.30 -4.49
CA ILE A 22 6.13 -0.87 -5.06
C ILE A 22 5.69 -2.10 -4.29
N SER A 23 4.39 -2.19 -3.98
CA SER A 23 3.79 -3.41 -3.45
C SER A 23 3.29 -4.31 -4.59
N VAL A 24 3.61 -5.61 -4.51
CA VAL A 24 3.31 -6.60 -5.56
C VAL A 24 2.51 -7.76 -4.98
N TRP A 25 1.34 -8.01 -5.57
CA TRP A 25 0.45 -9.08 -5.14
C TRP A 25 0.42 -10.25 -6.11
N GLY A 26 0.30 -11.47 -5.57
CA GLY A 26 0.21 -12.68 -6.39
C GLY A 26 -1.07 -12.75 -7.22
N THR A 27 -2.19 -12.26 -6.69
CA THR A 27 -3.48 -12.22 -7.42
C THR A 27 -3.42 -11.30 -8.63
N SER A 28 -2.84 -10.10 -8.49
CA SER A 28 -2.60 -9.18 -9.59
C SER A 28 -1.67 -9.79 -10.64
N ALA A 29 -0.55 -10.38 -10.21
CA ALA A 29 0.40 -11.03 -11.12
C ALA A 29 -0.25 -12.18 -11.93
N MET A 30 -1.20 -12.92 -11.35
CA MET A 30 -1.95 -13.97 -12.07
C MET A 30 -2.88 -13.38 -13.12
N ARG A 31 -3.64 -12.34 -12.79
CA ARG A 31 -4.65 -11.75 -13.70
C ARG A 31 -4.01 -11.01 -14.87
N THR A 32 -2.93 -10.28 -14.59
CA THR A 32 -2.27 -9.38 -15.56
C THR A 32 -1.11 -10.04 -16.31
N HIS A 33 -0.76 -11.27 -15.95
CA HIS A 33 0.45 -11.95 -16.45
C HIS A 33 1.75 -11.19 -16.10
N GLY A 34 1.73 -10.34 -15.05
CA GLY A 34 2.93 -9.74 -14.48
C GLY A 34 3.15 -8.25 -14.79
N ASP A 35 2.10 -7.44 -14.91
CA ASP A 35 2.20 -5.99 -15.14
C ASP A 35 3.09 -5.28 -14.11
N ASP A 36 2.99 -5.63 -12.82
CA ASP A 36 3.83 -5.04 -11.77
C ASP A 36 5.32 -5.33 -12.01
N ILE A 37 5.63 -6.56 -12.44
CA ILE A 37 7.00 -6.95 -12.77
C ILE A 37 7.50 -6.22 -14.01
N ALA A 38 6.65 -6.09 -15.04
CA ALA A 38 6.99 -5.31 -16.23
C ALA A 38 7.26 -3.83 -15.88
N GLN A 39 6.51 -3.27 -14.96
CA GLN A 39 6.74 -1.90 -14.47
C GLN A 39 8.07 -1.77 -13.70
N ILE A 40 8.39 -2.74 -12.84
CA ILE A 40 9.68 -2.79 -12.13
C ILE A 40 10.84 -2.87 -13.12
N LEU A 41 10.76 -3.78 -14.10
CA LEU A 41 11.79 -3.90 -15.14
C LEU A 41 11.92 -2.61 -15.95
N ALA A 42 10.82 -1.97 -16.30
CA ALA A 42 10.82 -0.69 -16.99
C ALA A 42 11.48 0.42 -16.15
N LEU A 43 11.21 0.52 -14.83
CA LEU A 43 11.88 1.47 -13.94
C LEU A 43 13.40 1.26 -13.95
N LEU A 44 13.86 0.01 -13.83
CA LEU A 44 15.28 -0.37 -13.91
C LEU A 44 15.89 -0.12 -15.29
N GLY A 45 15.09 0.10 -16.33
CA GLY A 45 15.54 0.28 -17.72
C GLY A 45 16.01 -1.02 -18.36
N VAL A 46 15.30 -2.12 -18.10
CA VAL A 46 15.49 -3.41 -18.76
C VAL A 46 14.15 -3.90 -19.31
N ARG A 47 14.19 -4.85 -20.23
CA ARG A 47 13.02 -5.53 -20.76
C ARG A 47 13.15 -7.05 -20.67
N PRO A 48 12.05 -7.80 -20.56
CA PRO A 48 12.10 -9.25 -20.57
C PRO A 48 12.53 -9.75 -21.96
N ARG A 49 13.42 -10.73 -21.97
CA ARG A 49 13.78 -11.48 -23.18
C ARG A 49 12.92 -12.75 -23.26
N TRP A 50 12.13 -12.84 -24.32
CA TRP A 50 11.20 -13.95 -24.52
C TRP A 50 11.82 -15.07 -25.33
N GLN A 51 11.55 -16.30 -24.96
CA GLN A 51 11.86 -17.48 -25.74
C GLN A 51 10.75 -17.70 -26.78
N ALA A 52 11.09 -17.73 -28.06
CA ALA A 52 10.12 -17.71 -29.16
C ALA A 52 9.17 -18.93 -29.12
N GLU A 53 9.70 -20.13 -28.86
CA GLU A 53 8.93 -21.37 -28.91
C GLU A 53 7.99 -21.51 -27.69
N SER A 54 8.50 -21.23 -26.48
CA SER A 54 7.74 -21.45 -25.25
C SER A 54 6.94 -20.24 -24.78
N ARG A 55 7.20 -19.06 -25.34
CA ARG A 55 6.68 -17.74 -24.88
C ARG A 55 6.96 -17.47 -23.40
N ARG A 56 8.00 -18.09 -22.84
CA ARG A 56 8.43 -17.85 -21.48
C ARG A 56 9.54 -16.79 -21.44
N VAL A 57 9.61 -16.05 -20.34
CA VAL A 57 10.72 -15.15 -20.09
C VAL A 57 11.97 -15.98 -19.84
N ALA A 58 13.03 -15.76 -20.66
CA ALA A 58 14.30 -16.46 -20.60
C ALA A 58 15.43 -15.62 -19.94
N GLY A 59 15.12 -14.41 -19.48
CA GLY A 59 16.05 -13.48 -18.85
C GLY A 59 15.69 -12.04 -19.18
N ILE A 60 16.63 -11.15 -19.03
CA ILE A 60 16.47 -9.72 -19.29
C ILE A 60 17.38 -9.23 -20.41
N GLU A 61 17.03 -8.09 -20.98
CA GLU A 61 17.84 -7.32 -21.91
C GLU A 61 17.94 -5.89 -21.39
N VAL A 62 19.16 -5.37 -21.29
CA VAL A 62 19.41 -4.00 -20.85
C VAL A 62 19.08 -3.03 -21.98
N ILE A 63 18.23 -2.05 -21.71
CA ILE A 63 17.94 -0.96 -22.63
C ILE A 63 19.08 0.07 -22.52
N PRO A 64 19.79 0.41 -23.60
CA PRO A 64 20.84 1.43 -23.54
C PRO A 64 20.29 2.78 -23.06
N LEU A 65 21.08 3.55 -22.28
CA LEU A 65 20.64 4.86 -21.76
C LEU A 65 20.19 5.85 -22.85
N ALA A 66 20.78 5.76 -24.05
CA ALA A 66 20.37 6.58 -25.19
C ALA A 66 18.96 6.24 -25.69
N GLU A 67 18.58 4.97 -25.67
CA GLU A 67 17.23 4.49 -26.01
C GLU A 67 16.23 4.75 -24.85
N LEU A 68 16.67 4.52 -23.62
CA LEU A 68 15.86 4.71 -22.42
C LEU A 68 15.42 6.18 -22.23
N GLY A 69 16.26 7.13 -22.62
CA GLY A 69 15.96 8.58 -22.60
C GLY A 69 15.85 9.21 -21.21
N ARG A 70 16.08 8.46 -20.14
CA ARG A 70 15.97 8.88 -18.73
C ARG A 70 16.96 8.10 -17.84
N PRO A 71 17.13 8.50 -16.58
CA PRO A 71 17.88 7.69 -15.63
C PRO A 71 17.22 6.33 -15.37
N ARG A 72 18.02 5.36 -14.92
CA ARG A 72 17.53 4.12 -14.31
C ARG A 72 17.14 4.42 -12.87
N ILE A 73 15.92 4.03 -12.54
CA ILE A 73 15.32 4.28 -11.22
C ILE A 73 15.55 3.06 -10.34
N ASP A 74 16.01 3.27 -9.12
CA ASP A 74 16.15 2.20 -8.15
C ASP A 74 14.78 1.79 -7.60
N VAL A 75 14.62 0.53 -7.23
CA VAL A 75 13.34 -0.02 -6.76
C VAL A 75 13.49 -0.70 -5.41
N THR A 76 12.45 -0.63 -4.60
CA THR A 76 12.27 -1.48 -3.42
C THR A 76 10.93 -2.19 -3.56
N VAL A 77 10.95 -3.51 -3.65
CA VAL A 77 9.77 -4.31 -3.98
C VAL A 77 9.26 -5.00 -2.72
N ARG A 78 8.02 -4.70 -2.31
CA ARG A 78 7.34 -5.35 -1.19
C ARG A 78 6.36 -6.40 -1.72
N ILE A 79 6.74 -7.67 -1.66
CA ILE A 79 5.91 -8.77 -2.17
C ILE A 79 4.94 -9.30 -1.11
N SER A 80 3.75 -9.73 -1.55
CA SER A 80 2.82 -10.49 -0.71
C SER A 80 3.31 -11.93 -0.49
N GLY A 81 2.81 -12.59 0.56
CA GLY A 81 3.12 -13.99 0.82
C GLY A 81 2.69 -14.91 -0.32
N PHE A 82 1.54 -14.63 -0.93
CA PHE A 82 1.08 -15.39 -2.10
C PHE A 82 2.00 -15.19 -3.31
N PHE A 83 2.45 -13.97 -3.59
CA PHE A 83 3.43 -13.73 -4.66
C PHE A 83 4.73 -14.49 -4.42
N ARG A 84 5.26 -14.44 -3.18
CA ARG A 84 6.45 -15.19 -2.77
C ARG A 84 6.34 -16.67 -3.10
N ASP A 85 5.20 -17.28 -2.76
CA ASP A 85 5.01 -18.73 -2.86
C ASP A 85 4.70 -19.19 -4.29
N ALA A 86 3.95 -18.39 -5.05
CA ALA A 86 3.51 -18.76 -6.40
C ALA A 86 4.49 -18.35 -7.52
N PHE A 87 5.30 -17.30 -7.30
CA PHE A 87 6.10 -16.69 -8.37
C PHE A 87 7.60 -16.54 -8.05
N PRO A 88 8.28 -17.56 -7.49
CA PRO A 88 9.70 -17.44 -7.16
C PRO A 88 10.58 -17.11 -8.38
N HIS A 89 10.19 -17.57 -9.57
CA HIS A 89 10.91 -17.26 -10.80
C HIS A 89 10.85 -15.77 -11.19
N LEU A 90 9.77 -15.05 -10.86
CA LEU A 90 9.68 -13.60 -11.08
C LEU A 90 10.52 -12.83 -10.05
N ILE A 91 10.61 -13.31 -8.82
CA ILE A 91 11.55 -12.80 -7.82
C ILE A 91 12.99 -12.89 -8.34
N HIS A 92 13.37 -14.07 -8.86
CA HIS A 92 14.70 -14.28 -9.44
C HIS A 92 14.97 -13.39 -10.65
N LEU A 93 13.94 -13.08 -11.45
CA LEU A 93 14.06 -12.18 -12.60
C LEU A 93 14.33 -10.74 -12.17
N VAL A 94 13.62 -10.25 -11.14
CA VAL A 94 13.86 -8.91 -10.56
C VAL A 94 15.25 -8.84 -9.94
N ASP A 95 15.65 -9.86 -9.18
CA ASP A 95 16.99 -9.97 -8.58
C ASP A 95 18.08 -9.92 -9.65
N GLU A 96 17.95 -10.69 -10.74
CA GLU A 96 18.85 -10.64 -11.90
C GLU A 96 18.95 -9.24 -12.51
N ALA A 97 17.81 -8.57 -12.67
CA ALA A 97 17.74 -7.23 -13.23
C ALA A 97 18.52 -6.22 -12.36
N VAL A 98 18.29 -6.25 -11.05
CA VAL A 98 18.99 -5.40 -10.08
C VAL A 98 20.49 -5.65 -10.11
N HIS A 99 20.90 -6.91 -10.03
CA HIS A 99 22.32 -7.31 -10.08
C HIS A 99 23.01 -6.88 -11.37
N THR A 100 22.32 -6.97 -12.50
CA THR A 100 22.86 -6.55 -13.80
C THR A 100 22.98 -5.04 -13.86
N VAL A 101 21.92 -4.30 -13.53
CA VAL A 101 21.87 -2.83 -13.65
C VAL A 101 22.84 -2.14 -12.69
N ALA A 102 23.00 -2.65 -11.47
CA ALA A 102 23.93 -2.11 -10.48
C ALA A 102 25.41 -2.17 -10.94
N ARG A 103 25.75 -3.13 -11.79
CA ARG A 103 27.13 -3.36 -12.27
C ARG A 103 27.44 -2.75 -13.64
N LEU A 104 26.45 -2.10 -14.29
CA LEU A 104 26.70 -1.39 -15.55
C LEU A 104 27.67 -0.25 -15.32
N ASP A 105 28.61 -0.08 -16.23
CA ASP A 105 29.56 1.05 -16.21
C ASP A 105 28.90 2.31 -16.80
N GLU A 106 28.00 2.90 -16.00
CA GLU A 106 27.20 4.07 -16.34
C GLU A 106 27.42 5.19 -15.30
N PRO A 107 27.26 6.47 -15.68
CA PRO A 107 27.31 7.58 -14.73
C PRO A 107 26.26 7.42 -13.62
N VAL A 108 26.64 7.67 -12.38
CA VAL A 108 25.74 7.49 -11.21
C VAL A 108 24.52 8.42 -11.24
N GLU A 109 24.64 9.56 -11.93
CA GLU A 109 23.54 10.51 -12.16
C GLU A 109 22.51 9.99 -13.18
N ARG A 110 22.85 8.93 -13.91
CA ARG A 110 22.00 8.29 -14.90
C ARG A 110 21.62 6.86 -14.52
N ASN A 111 22.19 6.32 -13.44
CA ASN A 111 21.90 4.99 -12.93
C ASN A 111 21.83 5.04 -11.39
N PHE A 112 20.64 5.28 -10.87
CA PHE A 112 20.44 5.38 -9.42
C PHE A 112 20.56 4.03 -8.71
N VAL A 113 20.37 2.91 -9.40
CA VAL A 113 20.66 1.57 -8.85
C VAL A 113 22.15 1.43 -8.55
N ARG A 114 23.00 1.81 -9.51
CA ARG A 114 24.47 1.84 -9.33
C ARG A 114 24.89 2.84 -8.25
N LYS A 115 24.31 4.03 -8.26
CA LYS A 115 24.57 5.07 -7.25
C LYS A 115 24.41 4.53 -5.84
N HIS A 116 23.25 3.96 -5.55
CA HIS A 116 22.94 3.42 -4.23
C HIS A 116 23.77 2.18 -3.92
N TYR A 117 23.96 1.28 -4.90
CA TYR A 117 24.82 0.12 -4.72
C TYR A 117 26.24 0.50 -4.28
N LEU A 118 26.89 1.47 -4.95
CA LEU A 118 28.24 1.88 -4.62
C LEU A 118 28.33 2.58 -3.26
N ALA A 119 27.36 3.42 -2.93
CA ALA A 119 27.30 4.09 -1.63
C ALA A 119 27.10 3.09 -0.48
N ASP A 120 26.14 2.17 -0.64
CA ASP A 120 25.83 1.16 0.37
C ASP A 120 26.99 0.17 0.54
N LEU A 121 27.65 -0.24 -0.56
CA LEU A 121 28.82 -1.11 -0.50
C LEU A 121 29.97 -0.47 0.29
N ALA A 122 30.27 0.79 0.00
CA ALA A 122 31.30 1.53 0.74
C ALA A 122 30.96 1.61 2.24
N HIS A 123 29.71 1.87 2.58
CA HIS A 123 29.22 1.92 3.96
C HIS A 123 29.36 0.56 4.66
N GLN A 124 28.93 -0.54 4.01
CA GLN A 124 29.00 -1.89 4.58
C GLN A 124 30.44 -2.36 4.79
N LEU A 125 31.35 -2.06 3.83
CA LEU A 125 32.78 -2.35 3.95
C LEU A 125 33.43 -1.55 5.09
N PHE A 126 33.08 -0.27 5.21
CA PHE A 126 33.54 0.57 6.33
C PHE A 126 33.03 0.06 7.68
N ALA A 127 31.82 -0.50 7.73
CA ALA A 127 31.27 -1.15 8.91
C ALA A 127 31.91 -2.52 9.24
N GLY A 128 32.87 -2.97 8.43
CA GLY A 128 33.67 -4.19 8.67
C GLY A 128 33.05 -5.48 8.16
N LEU A 129 32.02 -5.44 7.32
CA LEU A 129 31.50 -6.66 6.69
C LEU A 129 32.52 -7.22 5.68
N PRO A 130 32.63 -8.57 5.60
CA PRO A 130 33.40 -9.20 4.54
C PRO A 130 32.91 -8.77 3.15
N PRO A 131 33.81 -8.55 2.17
CA PRO A 131 33.44 -8.00 0.87
C PRO A 131 32.29 -8.72 0.16
N GLU A 132 32.28 -10.05 0.15
CA GLU A 132 31.22 -10.84 -0.47
C GLU A 132 29.86 -10.63 0.24
N ALA A 133 29.85 -10.61 1.57
CA ALA A 133 28.65 -10.37 2.36
C ALA A 133 28.14 -8.93 2.19
N ALA A 134 29.04 -7.94 2.16
CA ALA A 134 28.73 -6.54 1.91
C ALA A 134 28.07 -6.37 0.53
N GLU A 135 28.72 -6.90 -0.53
CA GLU A 135 28.19 -6.85 -1.89
C GLU A 135 26.82 -7.50 -2.00
N HIS A 136 26.66 -8.69 -1.40
CA HIS A 136 25.40 -9.41 -1.45
C HIS A 136 24.25 -8.64 -0.80
N ARG A 137 24.44 -8.11 0.41
CA ARG A 137 23.40 -7.35 1.14
C ARG A 137 23.02 -6.06 0.45
N THR A 138 23.97 -5.34 -0.17
CA THR A 138 23.67 -4.07 -0.84
C THR A 138 22.80 -4.23 -2.08
N LEU A 139 22.61 -5.44 -2.58
CA LEU A 139 21.78 -5.74 -3.75
C LEU A 139 20.35 -6.19 -3.38
N TYR A 140 20.01 -6.32 -2.11
CA TYR A 140 18.63 -6.62 -1.70
C TYR A 140 17.66 -5.54 -2.16
N ARG A 141 16.65 -5.94 -2.95
CA ARG A 141 15.57 -5.07 -3.43
C ARG A 141 14.19 -5.69 -3.27
N VAL A 142 14.09 -7.01 -3.10
CA VAL A 142 12.83 -7.72 -2.94
C VAL A 142 12.66 -8.15 -1.49
N PHE A 143 11.62 -7.65 -0.86
CA PHE A 143 11.33 -7.89 0.56
C PHE A 143 9.91 -8.42 0.73
N GLY A 144 9.73 -9.34 1.67
CA GLY A 144 8.44 -9.96 1.96
C GLY A 144 8.31 -10.38 3.41
N SER A 145 7.16 -10.93 3.76
CA SER A 145 6.97 -11.59 5.04
C SER A 145 7.79 -12.88 5.11
N ARG A 146 8.10 -13.30 6.34
CA ARG A 146 8.81 -14.56 6.61
C ARG A 146 8.15 -15.74 5.89
N PRO A 147 8.90 -16.75 5.42
CA PRO A 147 8.31 -17.96 4.85
C PRO A 147 7.23 -18.56 5.74
N GLY A 148 6.08 -18.92 5.17
CA GLY A 148 4.93 -19.45 5.90
C GLY A 148 4.08 -18.41 6.61
N THR A 149 4.38 -17.10 6.51
CA THR A 149 3.57 -16.01 7.05
C THR A 149 3.01 -15.11 5.95
N TYR A 150 1.89 -14.45 6.24
CA TYR A 150 1.15 -13.60 5.29
C TYR A 150 0.78 -12.26 5.95
N GLY A 151 0.40 -11.25 5.13
CA GLY A 151 0.04 -9.91 5.59
C GLY A 151 1.23 -8.98 5.75
N ALA A 152 1.00 -7.82 6.37
CA ALA A 152 2.00 -6.77 6.58
C ALA A 152 2.17 -6.32 8.05
N GLY A 153 1.36 -6.88 8.96
CA GLY A 153 1.47 -6.61 10.40
C GLY A 153 0.79 -5.34 10.89
N ILE A 154 0.10 -4.61 10.01
CA ILE A 154 -0.54 -3.31 10.32
C ILE A 154 -1.94 -3.48 10.91
N LEU A 155 -2.73 -4.43 10.37
CA LEU A 155 -4.14 -4.56 10.71
C LEU A 155 -4.41 -4.75 12.21
N PRO A 156 -3.68 -5.59 12.96
CA PRO A 156 -3.92 -5.73 14.41
C PRO A 156 -3.74 -4.44 15.18
N LEU A 157 -2.77 -3.58 14.79
CA LEU A 157 -2.56 -2.28 15.46
C LEU A 157 -3.80 -1.38 15.31
N ILE A 158 -4.41 -1.37 14.11
CA ILE A 158 -5.59 -0.55 13.82
C ILE A 158 -6.83 -1.14 14.51
N GLN A 159 -7.03 -2.45 14.42
CA GLN A 159 -8.21 -3.12 14.99
C GLN A 159 -8.26 -3.05 16.50
N GLU A 160 -7.10 -3.21 17.16
CA GLU A 160 -6.97 -3.19 18.61
C GLU A 160 -6.66 -1.78 19.15
N GLN A 161 -6.60 -0.77 18.27
CA GLN A 161 -6.29 0.62 18.61
C GLN A 161 -4.91 0.78 19.30
N HIS A 162 -4.00 -0.18 19.11
CA HIS A 162 -2.68 -0.25 19.76
C HIS A 162 -1.59 0.47 18.93
N TRP A 163 -1.83 1.70 18.55
CA TRP A 163 -0.85 2.57 17.90
C TRP A 163 -0.98 4.01 18.37
N GLN A 164 0.11 4.75 18.42
CA GLN A 164 0.16 6.15 18.82
C GLN A 164 0.59 7.04 17.66
N ASP A 165 1.57 6.60 16.88
CA ASP A 165 2.14 7.36 15.79
C ASP A 165 2.66 6.44 14.66
N ASP A 166 3.27 7.06 13.64
CA ASP A 166 3.85 6.34 12.50
C ASP A 166 4.98 5.38 12.88
N ALA A 167 5.66 5.58 14.02
CA ALA A 167 6.75 4.69 14.43
C ALA A 167 6.24 3.29 14.78
N ASP A 168 5.02 3.18 15.32
CA ASP A 168 4.39 1.89 15.61
C ASP A 168 4.11 1.13 14.31
N PHE A 169 3.53 1.83 13.31
CA PHE A 169 3.32 1.24 11.99
C PHE A 169 4.64 0.85 11.32
N ALA A 170 5.64 1.72 11.38
CA ALA A 170 6.96 1.45 10.80
C ALA A 170 7.63 0.23 11.44
N GLN A 171 7.56 0.12 12.76
CA GLN A 171 8.13 -1.02 13.48
C GLN A 171 7.45 -2.33 13.09
N ALA A 172 6.12 -2.34 13.03
CA ALA A 172 5.34 -3.51 12.62
C ALA A 172 5.63 -3.89 11.16
N TYR A 173 5.59 -2.92 10.25
CA TYR A 173 5.82 -3.14 8.82
C TYR A 173 7.20 -3.70 8.51
N ILE A 174 8.24 -3.14 9.15
CA ILE A 174 9.63 -3.60 9.00
C ILE A 174 9.81 -4.98 9.63
N ASN A 175 9.28 -5.20 10.82
CA ASN A 175 9.39 -6.50 11.49
C ASN A 175 8.70 -7.61 10.70
N TRP A 176 7.57 -7.32 10.10
CA TRP A 176 6.79 -8.28 9.33
C TRP A 176 7.33 -8.48 7.92
N GLY A 177 7.78 -7.39 7.27
CA GLY A 177 8.12 -7.35 5.86
C GLY A 177 9.60 -7.36 5.52
N GLY A 178 10.50 -7.32 6.49
CA GLY A 178 11.94 -7.12 6.28
C GLY A 178 12.74 -8.42 6.03
N TYR A 179 12.19 -9.36 5.27
CA TYR A 179 12.90 -10.57 4.87
C TYR A 179 13.22 -10.53 3.38
N ALA A 180 14.51 -10.68 3.05
CA ALA A 180 14.99 -10.60 1.67
C ALA A 180 14.72 -11.88 0.88
N TYR A 181 14.44 -11.69 -0.39
CA TYR A 181 14.19 -12.72 -1.38
C TYR A 181 14.98 -12.45 -2.65
N GLY A 182 15.55 -13.49 -3.24
CA GLY A 182 16.35 -13.41 -4.46
C GLY A 182 16.80 -14.80 -4.90
N ARG A 183 17.78 -14.87 -5.78
CA ARG A 183 18.35 -16.14 -6.25
C ARG A 183 19.10 -16.91 -5.15
N ARG A 184 19.65 -16.21 -4.18
CA ARG A 184 20.46 -16.77 -3.08
C ARG A 184 19.73 -16.70 -1.74
N ASP A 185 18.58 -16.01 -1.67
CA ASP A 185 17.83 -15.71 -0.46
C ASP A 185 16.39 -16.18 -0.55
N ASN A 186 15.92 -16.80 0.52
CA ASN A 186 14.53 -17.21 0.67
C ASN A 186 14.05 -16.90 2.09
N GLY A 187 13.84 -15.61 2.36
CA GLY A 187 13.42 -15.13 3.68
C GLY A 187 14.60 -14.90 4.64
N THR A 188 15.73 -14.45 4.14
CA THR A 188 16.86 -13.98 4.94
C THR A 188 16.46 -12.75 5.74
N ASP A 189 16.74 -12.71 7.05
CA ASP A 189 16.47 -11.53 7.88
C ASP A 189 17.29 -10.33 7.40
N ALA A 190 16.60 -9.35 6.85
CA ALA A 190 17.14 -8.13 6.28
C ALA A 190 16.38 -6.88 6.72
N ARG A 191 15.83 -6.89 7.94
CA ARG A 191 15.02 -5.78 8.47
C ARG A 191 15.78 -4.46 8.50
N ALA A 192 17.08 -4.49 8.81
CA ALA A 192 17.91 -3.31 8.77
C ALA A 192 18.10 -2.78 7.34
N ASP A 193 18.30 -3.68 6.37
CA ASP A 193 18.45 -3.32 4.96
C ASP A 193 17.12 -2.78 4.40
N PHE A 194 15.99 -3.39 4.77
CA PHE A 194 14.66 -2.91 4.37
C PHE A 194 14.38 -1.50 4.92
N ARG A 195 14.67 -1.28 6.20
CA ARG A 195 14.59 0.05 6.84
C ARG A 195 15.44 1.07 6.07
N HIS A 196 16.68 0.71 5.78
CA HIS A 196 17.61 1.58 5.04
C HIS A 196 17.07 1.90 3.63
N ARG A 197 16.58 0.90 2.90
CA ARG A 197 15.98 1.12 1.57
C ARG A 197 14.78 2.05 1.62
N LEU A 198 13.85 1.84 2.55
CA LEU A 198 12.66 2.68 2.70
C LEU A 198 12.99 4.12 3.08
N SER A 199 14.11 4.38 3.76
CA SER A 199 14.52 5.75 4.10
C SER A 199 14.95 6.61 2.90
N GLY A 200 15.23 5.99 1.74
CA GLY A 200 15.57 6.67 0.50
C GLY A 200 14.45 6.74 -0.54
N VAL A 201 13.25 6.23 -0.21
CA VAL A 201 12.14 6.16 -1.17
C VAL A 201 11.44 7.50 -1.32
N GLU A 202 11.23 7.93 -2.57
CA GLU A 202 10.51 9.15 -2.92
C GLU A 202 9.05 8.87 -3.34
N ILE A 203 8.78 7.70 -3.95
CA ILE A 203 7.45 7.30 -4.41
C ILE A 203 7.06 5.98 -3.75
N ALA A 204 5.92 5.97 -3.06
CA ALA A 204 5.20 4.77 -2.66
C ALA A 204 4.12 4.47 -3.71
N LEU A 205 4.20 3.31 -4.35
CA LEU A 205 3.34 2.93 -5.47
C LEU A 205 2.60 1.62 -5.20
N HIS A 206 1.33 1.60 -5.57
CA HIS A 206 0.52 0.39 -5.67
C HIS A 206 -0.30 0.41 -6.96
N ASN A 207 -0.49 -0.75 -7.60
CA ASN A 207 -1.29 -0.87 -8.81
C ASN A 207 -2.57 -1.65 -8.56
N GLN A 208 -3.62 -1.29 -9.31
CA GLN A 208 -4.88 -2.02 -9.36
C GLN A 208 -5.27 -2.33 -10.81
N ASP A 209 -5.50 -3.60 -11.07
CA ASP A 209 -5.76 -4.16 -12.39
C ASP A 209 -7.25 -4.38 -12.70
N ASN A 210 -8.14 -4.13 -11.74
CA ASN A 210 -9.57 -4.40 -11.88
C ASN A 210 -10.44 -3.36 -11.15
N ARG A 211 -11.76 -3.45 -11.35
CA ARG A 211 -12.77 -2.61 -10.70
C ARG A 211 -13.74 -3.40 -9.82
N GLU A 212 -13.50 -4.70 -9.64
CA GLU A 212 -14.32 -5.55 -8.78
C GLU A 212 -14.10 -5.24 -7.30
N HIS A 213 -12.88 -4.84 -6.98
CA HIS A 213 -12.49 -4.36 -5.66
C HIS A 213 -11.92 -2.96 -5.75
N ASP A 214 -12.00 -2.21 -4.66
CA ASP A 214 -11.36 -0.91 -4.52
C ASP A 214 -10.62 -0.79 -3.19
N ILE A 215 -9.97 0.35 -2.97
CA ILE A 215 -9.11 0.59 -1.80
C ILE A 215 -9.84 0.53 -0.45
N PHE A 216 -11.17 0.50 -0.43
CA PHE A 216 -12.00 0.38 0.77
C PHE A 216 -12.80 -0.93 0.83
N ASP A 217 -12.47 -1.90 -0.03
CA ASP A 217 -13.07 -3.23 -0.02
C ASP A 217 -12.16 -4.29 0.61
N SER A 218 -10.87 -3.98 0.82
CA SER A 218 -9.89 -4.90 1.40
C SER A 218 -8.91 -4.13 2.29
N ASP A 219 -8.59 -4.72 3.44
CA ASP A 219 -7.56 -4.25 4.35
C ASP A 219 -6.14 -4.36 3.77
N ASP A 220 -5.94 -5.19 2.76
CA ASP A 220 -4.63 -5.37 2.13
C ASP A 220 -4.05 -4.06 1.58
N TYR A 221 -4.89 -3.17 1.02
CA TYR A 221 -4.42 -1.88 0.49
C TYR A 221 -3.79 -1.01 1.58
N LEU A 222 -4.49 -0.82 2.69
CA LEU A 222 -3.97 -0.04 3.81
C LEU A 222 -2.76 -0.71 4.48
N GLN A 223 -2.73 -2.05 4.54
CA GLN A 223 -1.63 -2.79 5.14
C GLN A 223 -0.34 -2.68 4.31
N TYR A 224 -0.41 -2.95 2.99
CA TYR A 224 0.77 -2.99 2.14
C TYR A 224 1.19 -1.61 1.66
N HIS A 225 0.29 -0.84 1.06
CA HIS A 225 0.58 0.48 0.55
C HIS A 225 0.58 1.53 1.66
N GLY A 226 -0.46 1.56 2.49
CA GLY A 226 -0.55 2.47 3.63
C GLY A 226 0.61 2.25 4.62
N GLY A 227 0.88 1.00 5.02
CA GLY A 227 2.00 0.67 5.89
C GLY A 227 3.36 1.09 5.34
N MET A 228 3.57 0.96 4.02
CA MET A 228 4.75 1.48 3.33
C MET A 228 4.86 3.00 3.48
N ILE A 229 3.77 3.73 3.23
CA ILE A 229 3.72 5.20 3.31
C ILE A 229 4.03 5.68 4.73
N ALA A 230 3.36 5.12 5.75
CA ALA A 230 3.61 5.43 7.16
C ALA A 230 5.06 5.15 7.56
N THR A 231 5.62 4.03 7.09
CA THR A 231 7.01 3.67 7.35
C THR A 231 7.99 4.68 6.75
N ILE A 232 7.82 5.05 5.48
CA ILE A 232 8.69 6.04 4.84
C ILE A 232 8.59 7.39 5.57
N ARG A 233 7.37 7.82 5.91
CA ARG A 233 7.14 9.07 6.64
C ARG A 233 7.79 9.06 8.02
N SER A 234 7.66 7.97 8.78
CA SER A 234 8.31 7.77 10.07
C SER A 234 9.83 7.84 9.97
N LEU A 235 10.42 7.22 8.95
CA LEU A 235 11.88 7.16 8.78
C LEU A 235 12.49 8.47 8.28
N THR A 236 11.74 9.25 7.51
CA THR A 236 12.27 10.43 6.80
C THR A 236 11.75 11.75 7.31
N GLY A 237 10.69 11.76 8.12
CA GLY A 237 9.95 12.97 8.51
C GLY A 237 9.22 13.64 7.32
N ARG A 238 9.16 12.99 6.15
CA ARG A 238 8.56 13.56 4.93
C ARG A 238 7.54 12.59 4.34
N GLN A 239 6.44 13.14 3.84
CA GLN A 239 5.44 12.37 3.10
C GLN A 239 6.02 11.97 1.74
N PRO A 240 6.10 10.66 1.39
CA PRO A 240 6.46 10.26 0.03
C PRO A 240 5.36 10.66 -0.94
N ARG A 241 5.67 10.72 -2.24
CA ARG A 241 4.62 10.77 -3.26
C ARG A 241 3.87 9.44 -3.24
N GLN A 242 2.55 9.53 -3.07
CA GLN A 242 1.67 8.39 -2.94
C GLN A 242 0.95 8.19 -4.27
N TYR A 243 1.38 7.23 -5.05
CA TYR A 243 0.80 6.98 -6.36
C TYR A 243 0.04 5.66 -6.41
N PHE A 244 -1.02 5.70 -7.18
CA PHE A 244 -1.91 4.59 -7.44
C PHE A 244 -2.02 4.37 -8.95
N GLY A 245 -1.47 3.24 -9.42
CA GLY A 245 -1.53 2.86 -10.83
C GLY A 245 -2.84 2.13 -11.11
N ASP A 246 -3.49 2.50 -12.18
CA ASP A 246 -4.75 1.95 -12.64
C ASP A 246 -4.55 1.31 -14.01
N SER A 247 -4.53 -0.01 -14.06
CA SER A 247 -4.37 -0.80 -15.28
C SER A 247 -5.61 -1.64 -15.63
N HIS A 248 -6.79 -1.34 -15.01
CA HIS A 248 -8.02 -2.06 -15.32
C HIS A 248 -8.41 -1.99 -16.80
N ASN A 249 -8.02 -0.93 -17.48
CA ASN A 249 -8.07 -0.82 -18.92
C ASN A 249 -6.63 -0.78 -19.45
N PRO A 250 -6.12 -1.89 -20.02
CA PRO A 250 -4.74 -1.97 -20.47
C PRO A 250 -4.41 -1.01 -21.62
N ASP A 251 -5.41 -0.58 -22.40
CA ASP A 251 -5.22 0.38 -23.50
C ASP A 251 -5.07 1.83 -22.98
N HIS A 252 -5.55 2.11 -21.77
CA HIS A 252 -5.54 3.43 -21.16
C HIS A 252 -5.13 3.36 -19.67
N PRO A 253 -3.91 2.87 -19.36
CA PRO A 253 -3.43 2.87 -18.00
C PRO A 253 -3.25 4.31 -17.51
N ALA A 254 -3.45 4.53 -16.20
CA ALA A 254 -3.34 5.85 -15.61
C ALA A 254 -2.65 5.79 -14.24
N VAL A 255 -1.96 6.87 -13.87
CA VAL A 255 -1.40 7.03 -12.52
C VAL A 255 -2.07 8.22 -11.83
N ARG A 256 -2.69 7.95 -10.69
CA ARG A 256 -3.31 8.96 -9.83
C ARG A 256 -2.53 9.12 -8.53
N SER A 257 -2.72 10.25 -7.84
CA SER A 257 -2.35 10.28 -6.42
C SER A 257 -3.32 9.40 -5.63
N LEU A 258 -2.87 8.89 -4.49
CA LEU A 258 -3.75 8.12 -3.60
C LEU A 258 -4.95 8.96 -3.15
N LYS A 259 -4.77 10.27 -2.94
CA LYS A 259 -5.87 11.18 -2.62
C LYS A 259 -6.92 11.27 -3.73
N GLU A 260 -6.49 11.35 -4.99
CA GLU A 260 -7.42 11.32 -6.14
C GLU A 260 -8.19 10.00 -6.21
N GLU A 261 -7.52 8.87 -5.96
CA GLU A 261 -8.17 7.57 -5.94
C GLU A 261 -9.15 7.44 -4.77
N THR A 262 -8.75 7.87 -3.57
CA THR A 262 -9.63 7.97 -2.38
C THR A 262 -10.92 8.73 -2.69
N LEU A 263 -10.80 9.92 -3.26
CA LEU A 263 -11.97 10.74 -3.61
C LEU A 263 -12.81 10.13 -4.73
N ARG A 264 -12.17 9.47 -5.70
CA ARG A 264 -12.88 8.73 -6.76
C ARG A 264 -13.77 7.62 -6.17
N VAL A 265 -13.20 6.78 -5.32
CA VAL A 265 -13.91 5.67 -4.69
C VAL A 265 -14.99 6.21 -3.75
N PHE A 266 -14.68 7.19 -2.94
CA PHE A 266 -15.64 7.80 -2.03
C PHE A 266 -16.89 8.29 -2.77
N ARG A 267 -16.73 9.06 -3.85
CA ARG A 267 -17.85 9.60 -4.64
C ARG A 267 -18.58 8.53 -5.45
N SER A 268 -17.85 7.59 -6.05
CA SER A 268 -18.45 6.59 -6.93
C SER A 268 -19.18 5.48 -6.19
N ARG A 269 -18.74 5.14 -4.99
CA ARG A 269 -19.28 4.04 -4.18
C ARG A 269 -19.73 4.50 -2.79
N VAL A 270 -18.83 4.91 -1.93
CA VAL A 270 -19.07 5.10 -0.49
C VAL A 270 -20.21 6.08 -0.21
N ALA A 271 -20.20 7.26 -0.84
CA ALA A 271 -21.24 8.27 -0.71
C ALA A 271 -22.34 8.17 -1.79
N ASN A 272 -22.28 7.17 -2.66
CA ASN A 272 -23.24 7.03 -3.75
C ASN A 272 -24.60 6.49 -3.25
N PRO A 273 -25.70 7.25 -3.36
CA PRO A 273 -27.00 6.82 -2.86
C PRO A 273 -27.52 5.52 -3.51
N LYS A 274 -27.15 5.27 -4.79
CA LYS A 274 -27.55 4.03 -5.49
C LYS A 274 -26.84 2.80 -4.89
N TRP A 275 -25.55 2.94 -4.58
CA TRP A 275 -24.80 1.87 -3.94
C TRP A 275 -25.33 1.62 -2.53
N ILE A 276 -25.53 2.68 -1.73
CA ILE A 276 -26.10 2.60 -0.37
C ILE A 276 -27.46 1.91 -0.39
N ALA A 277 -28.35 2.29 -1.32
CA ALA A 277 -29.66 1.63 -1.47
C ALA A 277 -29.54 0.17 -1.89
N GLY A 278 -28.52 -0.19 -2.66
CA GLY A 278 -28.21 -1.58 -3.04
C GLY A 278 -27.74 -2.41 -1.85
N ILE A 279 -26.75 -1.90 -1.11
CA ILE A 279 -26.15 -2.61 0.03
C ILE A 279 -27.14 -2.88 1.15
N ARG A 280 -28.09 -1.98 1.39
CA ARG A 280 -29.16 -2.18 2.36
C ARG A 280 -30.05 -3.41 2.08
N LYS A 281 -30.12 -3.88 0.82
CA LYS A 281 -30.86 -5.09 0.44
C LYS A 281 -30.14 -6.38 0.85
N HIS A 282 -28.88 -6.30 1.25
CA HIS A 282 -28.08 -7.43 1.67
C HIS A 282 -28.27 -7.81 3.15
N GLY A 283 -29.15 -7.11 3.88
CA GLY A 283 -29.44 -7.42 5.28
C GLY A 283 -28.19 -7.37 6.16
N TYR A 284 -27.99 -8.38 7.00
CA TYR A 284 -26.84 -8.46 7.92
C TYR A 284 -25.51 -8.24 7.22
N LYS A 285 -25.30 -8.87 6.06
CA LYS A 285 -24.07 -8.72 5.28
C LYS A 285 -23.87 -7.28 4.80
N GLY A 286 -24.95 -6.59 4.44
CA GLY A 286 -24.87 -5.17 4.04
C GLY A 286 -24.38 -4.28 5.18
N GLY A 287 -24.82 -4.51 6.41
CA GLY A 287 -24.28 -3.82 7.59
C GLY A 287 -22.78 -4.09 7.79
N LEU A 288 -22.35 -5.34 7.63
CA LEU A 288 -20.94 -5.72 7.72
C LEU A 288 -20.08 -5.04 6.64
N GLU A 289 -20.56 -4.98 5.40
CA GLU A 289 -19.84 -4.32 4.30
C GLU A 289 -19.71 -2.80 4.51
N LEU A 290 -20.74 -2.15 5.11
CA LEU A 290 -20.66 -0.74 5.50
C LEU A 290 -19.61 -0.50 6.58
N THR A 291 -19.58 -1.34 7.61
CA THR A 291 -18.57 -1.27 8.68
C THR A 291 -17.15 -1.44 8.11
N ALA A 292 -16.95 -2.48 7.30
CA ALA A 292 -15.65 -2.74 6.66
C ALA A 292 -15.19 -1.55 5.80
N THR A 293 -16.11 -0.91 5.06
CA THR A 293 -15.80 0.29 4.27
C THR A 293 -15.31 1.44 5.16
N VAL A 294 -15.94 1.66 6.32
CA VAL A 294 -15.53 2.70 7.28
C VAL A 294 -14.15 2.35 7.88
N ASP A 295 -13.96 1.10 8.28
CA ASP A 295 -12.70 0.63 8.87
C ASP A 295 -11.53 0.76 7.90
N TYR A 296 -11.72 0.41 6.62
CA TYR A 296 -10.66 0.49 5.62
C TYR A 296 -10.36 1.93 5.20
N LEU A 297 -11.39 2.79 5.12
CA LEU A 297 -11.18 4.23 4.92
C LEU A 297 -10.39 4.84 6.07
N PHE A 298 -10.80 4.57 7.31
CA PHE A 298 -10.08 4.99 8.50
C PHE A 298 -8.65 4.47 8.54
N GLY A 299 -8.44 3.19 8.33
CA GLY A 299 -7.11 2.57 8.36
C GLY A 299 -6.19 3.09 7.27
N TYR A 300 -6.74 3.41 6.10
CA TYR A 300 -5.95 4.02 5.04
C TYR A 300 -5.58 5.47 5.36
N ASP A 301 -6.49 6.21 6.00
CA ASP A 301 -6.16 7.55 6.48
C ASP A 301 -5.14 7.53 7.61
N ALA A 302 -5.29 6.63 8.58
CA ALA A 302 -4.31 6.45 9.67
C ALA A 302 -2.89 6.22 9.15
N THR A 303 -2.75 5.50 8.03
CA THR A 303 -1.44 5.14 7.47
C THR A 303 -0.94 6.11 6.41
N ALA A 304 -1.81 6.78 5.67
CA ALA A 304 -1.44 7.58 4.49
C ALA A 304 -1.80 9.07 4.57
N HIS A 305 -2.67 9.49 5.51
CA HIS A 305 -3.15 10.88 5.68
C HIS A 305 -3.77 11.44 4.39
N VAL A 306 -4.81 10.77 3.88
CA VAL A 306 -5.40 11.09 2.56
C VAL A 306 -6.87 11.47 2.60
N VAL A 307 -7.51 11.44 3.79
CA VAL A 307 -8.93 11.74 3.96
C VAL A 307 -9.10 13.15 4.53
N ASP A 308 -9.85 13.99 3.83
CA ASP A 308 -10.19 15.33 4.31
C ASP A 308 -11.38 15.27 5.29
N ASP A 309 -11.49 16.22 6.22
CA ASP A 309 -12.56 16.32 7.23
C ASP A 309 -13.99 16.24 6.64
N TRP A 310 -14.20 16.85 5.46
CA TRP A 310 -15.51 16.82 4.79
C TRP A 310 -15.92 15.42 4.36
N VAL A 311 -14.98 14.50 4.12
CA VAL A 311 -15.24 13.09 3.79
C VAL A 311 -15.80 12.38 5.01
N TYR A 312 -15.20 12.57 6.18
CA TYR A 312 -15.70 12.05 7.44
C TYR A 312 -17.09 12.61 7.77
N GLU A 313 -17.30 13.92 7.58
CA GLU A 313 -18.62 14.53 7.79
C GLU A 313 -19.68 13.90 6.88
N GLN A 314 -19.40 13.72 5.58
CA GLN A 314 -20.34 13.08 4.67
C GLN A 314 -20.58 11.61 5.01
N LEU A 315 -19.55 10.90 5.45
CA LEU A 315 -19.64 9.52 5.89
C LEU A 315 -20.55 9.40 7.11
N ALA A 316 -20.38 10.27 8.13
CA ALA A 316 -21.25 10.35 9.29
C ALA A 316 -22.70 10.65 8.91
N GLN A 317 -22.93 11.59 8.00
CA GLN A 317 -24.28 11.91 7.51
C GLN A 317 -24.95 10.72 6.84
N ALA A 318 -24.21 9.99 5.98
CA ALA A 318 -24.78 8.89 5.20
C ALA A 318 -24.95 7.58 6.00
N TYR A 319 -24.04 7.28 6.94
CA TYR A 319 -23.98 5.98 7.59
C TYR A 319 -24.43 6.01 9.06
N ALA A 320 -24.28 7.15 9.74
CA ALA A 320 -24.65 7.28 11.13
C ALA A 320 -25.94 8.10 11.33
N PHE A 321 -26.12 9.21 10.61
CA PHE A 321 -27.23 10.14 10.89
C PHE A 321 -28.47 9.98 10.01
N ASP A 322 -28.35 9.32 8.85
CA ASP A 322 -29.52 9.05 8.00
C ASP A 322 -30.52 8.15 8.74
N PRO A 323 -31.79 8.60 8.97
CA PRO A 323 -32.75 7.81 9.76
C PRO A 323 -33.07 6.44 9.16
N ALA A 324 -33.07 6.35 7.82
CA ALA A 324 -33.36 5.09 7.15
C ALA A 324 -32.16 4.12 7.22
N MET A 325 -30.94 4.65 7.32
CA MET A 325 -29.74 3.84 7.59
C MET A 325 -29.74 3.34 9.04
N GLN A 326 -30.04 4.21 10.02
CA GLN A 326 -30.15 3.81 11.42
C GLN A 326 -31.17 2.69 11.61
N GLN A 327 -32.35 2.83 11.00
CA GLN A 327 -33.39 1.78 11.06
C GLN A 327 -32.86 0.48 10.43
N PHE A 328 -32.26 0.54 9.23
CA PHE A 328 -31.72 -0.63 8.57
C PHE A 328 -30.68 -1.35 9.44
N LEU A 329 -29.70 -0.61 9.99
CA LEU A 329 -28.66 -1.19 10.84
C LEU A 329 -29.26 -1.76 12.14
N ALA A 330 -30.17 -1.06 12.79
CA ALA A 330 -30.84 -1.55 14.02
C ALA A 330 -31.60 -2.87 13.79
N GLU A 331 -32.23 -3.03 12.64
CA GLU A 331 -32.98 -4.24 12.30
C GLU A 331 -32.11 -5.39 11.81
N SER A 332 -31.10 -5.08 10.94
CA SER A 332 -30.32 -6.08 10.21
C SER A 332 -29.00 -6.44 10.88
N ASN A 333 -28.28 -5.45 11.42
CA ASN A 333 -26.95 -5.63 12.04
C ASN A 333 -26.66 -4.51 13.05
N PRO A 334 -27.16 -4.61 14.29
CA PRO A 334 -26.98 -3.55 15.29
C PRO A 334 -25.54 -3.33 15.72
N TRP A 335 -24.66 -4.34 15.61
CA TRP A 335 -23.22 -4.16 15.86
C TRP A 335 -22.58 -3.22 14.86
N ALA A 336 -23.06 -3.20 13.62
CA ALA A 336 -22.53 -2.32 12.58
C ALA A 336 -22.71 -0.84 12.94
N LEU A 337 -23.86 -0.45 13.53
CA LEU A 337 -24.07 0.93 13.96
C LEU A 337 -23.10 1.33 15.08
N ASN A 338 -22.89 0.44 16.04
CA ASN A 338 -21.94 0.66 17.13
C ASN A 338 -20.51 0.81 16.59
N ALA A 339 -20.05 -0.13 15.77
CA ALA A 339 -18.70 -0.11 15.20
C ALA A 339 -18.44 1.12 14.31
N ILE A 340 -19.40 1.52 13.46
CA ILE A 340 -19.29 2.73 12.63
C ILE A 340 -19.14 3.98 13.50
N THR A 341 -19.97 4.13 14.53
CA THR A 341 -19.90 5.30 15.41
C THR A 341 -18.63 5.32 16.25
N GLU A 342 -18.18 4.18 16.76
CA GLU A 342 -16.91 4.03 17.48
C GLU A 342 -15.73 4.47 16.60
N ARG A 343 -15.67 3.99 15.35
CA ARG A 343 -14.60 4.31 14.42
C ARG A 343 -14.57 5.79 14.02
N LEU A 344 -15.72 6.42 13.84
CA LEU A 344 -15.82 7.85 13.58
C LEU A 344 -15.38 8.70 14.79
N LEU A 345 -15.74 8.27 16.01
CA LEU A 345 -15.28 8.92 17.25
C LEU A 345 -13.78 8.75 17.44
N GLU A 346 -13.22 7.58 17.12
CA GLU A 346 -11.76 7.37 17.13
C GLU A 346 -11.03 8.31 16.15
N ALA A 347 -11.58 8.51 14.94
CA ALA A 347 -11.01 9.46 13.98
C ALA A 347 -10.92 10.88 14.55
N ILE A 348 -11.94 11.33 15.29
CA ILE A 348 -11.94 12.62 16.00
C ILE A 348 -10.91 12.63 17.13
N GLN A 349 -10.89 11.60 17.96
CA GLN A 349 -9.98 11.49 19.10
C GLN A 349 -8.51 11.52 18.66
N ARG A 350 -8.21 10.89 17.51
CA ARG A 350 -6.85 10.86 16.94
C ARG A 350 -6.52 12.06 16.05
N GLN A 351 -7.43 13.05 15.97
CA GLN A 351 -7.27 14.25 15.13
C GLN A 351 -7.11 13.96 13.63
N MET A 352 -7.56 12.79 13.17
CA MET A 352 -7.67 12.45 11.75
C MET A 352 -8.85 13.19 11.12
N TRP A 353 -9.93 13.33 11.86
CA TRP A 353 -11.00 14.29 11.61
C TRP A 353 -10.76 15.50 12.54
N ALA A 354 -10.02 16.50 12.05
CA ALA A 354 -9.43 17.54 12.89
C ALA A 354 -10.43 18.62 13.33
N GLU A 355 -11.38 18.98 12.45
CA GLU A 355 -12.33 20.08 12.69
C GLU A 355 -13.81 19.62 12.55
N PRO A 356 -14.25 18.62 13.33
CA PRO A 356 -15.64 18.19 13.32
C PRO A 356 -16.54 19.29 13.91
N LYS A 357 -17.77 19.45 13.38
CA LYS A 357 -18.71 20.38 13.98
C LYS A 357 -19.11 19.93 15.39
N PRO A 358 -19.23 20.84 16.36
CA PRO A 358 -19.63 20.47 17.73
C PRO A 358 -20.92 19.65 17.80
N ASP A 359 -21.93 20.01 17.02
CA ASP A 359 -23.19 19.29 16.94
C ASP A 359 -23.02 17.87 16.38
N THR A 360 -22.09 17.67 15.42
CA THR A 360 -21.76 16.35 14.86
C THR A 360 -21.13 15.45 15.93
N VAL A 361 -20.20 16.00 16.73
CA VAL A 361 -19.55 15.25 17.82
C VAL A 361 -20.58 14.79 18.86
N ALA A 362 -21.41 15.72 19.33
CA ALA A 362 -22.46 15.43 20.32
C ALA A 362 -23.46 14.39 19.80
N ALA A 363 -23.85 14.49 18.52
CA ALA A 363 -24.77 13.56 17.90
C ALA A 363 -24.15 12.15 17.74
N LEU A 364 -22.87 12.05 17.36
CA LEU A 364 -22.14 10.76 17.29
C LEU A 364 -22.04 10.10 18.65
N GLN A 365 -21.67 10.84 19.70
CA GLN A 365 -21.59 10.33 21.06
C GLN A 365 -22.94 9.82 21.56
N ALA A 366 -24.00 10.61 21.35
CA ALA A 366 -25.35 10.20 21.72
C ALA A 366 -25.83 8.95 20.95
N LEU A 367 -25.47 8.84 19.68
CA LEU A 367 -25.83 7.71 18.85
C LEU A 367 -25.05 6.45 19.26
N HIS A 368 -23.76 6.59 19.57
CA HIS A 368 -22.92 5.50 20.05
C HIS A 368 -23.48 4.93 21.36
N LEU A 369 -23.74 5.75 22.37
CA LEU A 369 -24.35 5.32 23.62
C LEU A 369 -25.71 4.63 23.44
N ARG A 370 -26.55 5.11 22.50
CA ARG A 370 -27.81 4.45 22.17
C ARG A 370 -27.58 3.09 21.53
N SER A 371 -26.58 2.94 20.68
CA SER A 371 -26.27 1.66 20.06
C SER A 371 -25.76 0.63 21.08
N GLU A 372 -24.94 1.05 22.04
CA GLU A 372 -24.52 0.20 23.18
C GLU A 372 -25.72 -0.28 24.00
N ALA A 373 -26.59 0.65 24.41
CA ALA A 373 -27.81 0.29 25.16
C ALA A 373 -28.72 -0.69 24.39
N MET A 374 -28.79 -0.57 23.05
CA MET A 374 -29.55 -1.52 22.23
C MET A 374 -28.91 -2.92 22.22
N LEU A 375 -27.59 -3.02 22.21
CA LEU A 375 -26.85 -4.29 22.27
C LEU A 375 -27.00 -4.95 23.65
N GLU A 376 -26.89 -4.18 24.73
CA GLU A 376 -27.10 -4.66 26.11
C GLU A 376 -28.51 -5.19 26.32
N ALA A 377 -29.53 -4.47 25.83
CA ALA A 377 -30.95 -4.88 25.94
C ALA A 377 -31.22 -6.20 25.20
N ARG A 378 -30.44 -6.57 24.23
CA ARG A 378 -30.55 -7.86 23.54
C ARG A 378 -29.79 -9.00 24.23
N GLY A 379 -29.09 -8.73 25.35
CA GLY A 379 -28.26 -9.69 26.06
C GLY A 379 -26.95 -10.00 25.30
N GLU A 380 -26.60 -9.16 24.40
CA GLU A 380 -25.44 -9.31 23.52
C GLU A 380 -24.34 -8.33 23.98
N THR A 381 -23.61 -8.73 25.02
CA THR A 381 -22.40 -8.01 25.42
C THR A 381 -21.35 -8.15 24.34
N THR A 382 -20.82 -7.03 23.87
CA THR A 382 -19.65 -6.99 22.98
C THR A 382 -18.51 -7.69 23.71
N GLN A 383 -18.16 -8.90 23.30
CA GLN A 383 -16.89 -9.47 23.68
C GLN A 383 -15.81 -8.67 22.95
N ARG A 384 -15.09 -7.85 23.71
CA ARG A 384 -13.89 -7.16 23.28
C ARG A 384 -12.73 -8.14 23.12
#